data_c38c06bc9f298a085c8b39b5e91dc433
#
_entry.id   c38c06bc9f298a085c8b39b5e91dc433
#
_cell.length_a   1.000
_cell.length_b   1.000
_cell.length_c   1.000
_cell.angle_alpha   90.00
_cell.angle_beta   90.00
_cell.angle_gamma   90.00
#
_symmetry.space_group_name_H-M   'P 1'
#
loop_
_entity.id
_entity.type
_entity.pdbx_description
1 polymer ?
#
loop_
_entity_poly.entity_id
_entity_poly.type
_entity_poly.pdbx_seq_one_letter_code
_entity_poly.pdbx_strand_id
1 'polypeptide(L)'
;MNSKRKAETWKKNRRQLAYSTVGTPDYIAPEVFMQTGYNKLCDWWSLGVIMYEMLIGYPPFCSETPQETYRKVMNWKETLVFPPEVPISERAKDMILRYCTDAENRVGAGSVEEIKSHQFFEPVDWEHIRERPAAISIEIKSIDDTSNFDEFPESDILQPANATEPDFKSKDWVFLNYTYKRFEGLTQRGTIPTYMKPGKA
;
A
#
# COMPACT_ATOMS: atom_id res chain seq x y z
N MET A 1 5.84 27.56 27.43
CA MET A 1 5.16 26.43 26.75
C MET A 1 5.63 25.14 27.40
N ASN A 2 4.72 24.31 27.95
CA ASN A 2 5.06 23.16 28.77
C ASN A 2 5.75 22.07 27.88
N SER A 3 6.87 21.50 28.36
CA SER A 3 7.68 20.48 27.68
C SER A 3 6.86 19.28 27.19
N LYS A 4 5.86 18.85 27.98
CA LYS A 4 4.93 17.78 27.62
C LYS A 4 4.11 18.12 26.35
N ARG A 5 3.63 19.35 26.24
CA ARG A 5 2.86 19.85 25.08
C ARG A 5 3.73 19.95 23.83
N LYS A 6 5.01 20.30 23.98
CA LYS A 6 5.97 20.29 22.86
C LYS A 6 6.23 18.87 22.37
N ALA A 7 6.39 17.91 23.28
CA ALA A 7 6.61 16.50 22.94
C ALA A 7 5.40 15.86 22.26
N GLU A 8 4.18 16.19 22.71
CA GLU A 8 2.93 15.72 22.09
C GLU A 8 2.74 16.31 20.69
N THR A 9 2.98 17.61 20.53
CA THR A 9 2.92 18.28 19.23
C THR A 9 3.95 17.71 18.26
N TRP A 10 5.18 17.47 18.74
CA TRP A 10 6.24 16.86 17.94
C TRP A 10 5.89 15.44 17.50
N LYS A 11 5.37 14.61 18.43
CA LYS A 11 4.90 13.25 18.11
C LYS A 11 3.76 13.26 17.08
N LYS A 12 2.82 14.19 17.21
CA LYS A 12 1.70 14.34 16.28
C LYS A 12 2.21 14.73 14.88
N ASN A 13 3.06 15.74 14.80
CA ASN A 13 3.58 16.24 13.52
C ASN A 13 4.47 15.22 12.82
N ARG A 14 5.31 14.49 13.57
CA ARG A 14 6.20 13.44 13.01
C ARG A 14 5.43 12.28 12.37
N ARG A 15 4.17 12.03 12.78
CA ARG A 15 3.34 10.95 12.23
C ARG A 15 2.47 11.39 11.06
N GLN A 16 2.47 12.66 10.72
CA GLN A 16 1.60 13.19 9.65
C GLN A 16 2.19 12.97 8.26
N LEU A 17 3.51 12.97 8.14
CA LEU A 17 4.20 12.82 6.87
C LEU A 17 5.25 11.70 6.94
N ALA A 18 5.38 10.97 5.85
CA ALA A 18 6.45 10.02 5.59
C ALA A 18 7.49 10.65 4.64
N TYR A 19 8.72 10.14 4.65
CA TYR A 19 9.85 10.67 3.87
C TYR A 19 10.65 9.56 3.18
N SER A 20 10.32 8.29 3.41
CA SER A 20 11.00 7.17 2.76
C SER A 20 10.53 7.02 1.32
N THR A 21 11.46 6.71 0.42
CA THR A 21 11.15 6.36 -0.97
C THR A 21 11.34 4.85 -1.12
N VAL A 22 10.24 4.12 -1.16
CA VAL A 22 10.21 2.65 -1.25
C VAL A 22 9.16 2.24 -2.28
N GLY A 23 9.43 1.18 -3.01
CA GLY A 23 8.51 0.60 -3.98
C GLY A 23 9.05 0.64 -5.42
N THR A 24 8.25 0.13 -6.34
CA THR A 24 8.56 0.15 -7.77
C THR A 24 8.25 1.52 -8.35
N PRO A 25 9.20 2.17 -9.05
CA PRO A 25 9.06 3.54 -9.53
C PRO A 25 7.79 3.84 -10.32
N ASP A 26 7.30 2.86 -11.07
CA ASP A 26 6.11 2.99 -11.92
C ASP A 26 4.85 3.40 -11.16
N TYR A 27 4.74 3.01 -9.87
CA TYR A 27 3.56 3.25 -9.03
C TYR A 27 3.76 4.37 -8.01
N ILE A 28 4.97 4.93 -7.90
CA ILE A 28 5.30 5.95 -6.90
C ILE A 28 4.75 7.32 -7.32
N ALA A 29 4.05 7.98 -6.40
CA ALA A 29 3.49 9.32 -6.62
C ALA A 29 4.59 10.40 -6.67
N PRO A 30 4.37 11.52 -7.43
CA PRO A 30 5.36 12.59 -7.57
C PRO A 30 5.82 13.16 -6.24
N GLU A 31 4.90 13.38 -5.29
CA GLU A 31 5.21 13.95 -3.97
C GLU A 31 6.12 13.06 -3.12
N VAL A 32 6.16 11.75 -3.37
CA VAL A 32 7.08 10.82 -2.71
C VAL A 32 8.51 11.05 -3.20
N PHE A 33 8.67 11.26 -4.50
CA PHE A 33 9.98 11.57 -5.09
C PHE A 33 10.54 12.92 -4.68
N MET A 34 9.69 13.90 -4.39
CA MET A 34 10.12 15.24 -3.96
C MET A 34 10.76 15.27 -2.58
N GLN A 35 10.59 14.24 -1.77
CA GLN A 35 11.11 14.13 -0.39
C GLN A 35 10.73 15.30 0.54
N THR A 36 9.68 16.04 0.21
CA THR A 36 9.14 17.13 1.04
C THR A 36 8.19 16.62 2.12
N GLY A 37 7.95 15.34 2.13
CA GLY A 37 6.98 14.66 2.99
C GLY A 37 5.67 14.36 2.25
N TYR A 38 5.14 13.16 2.46
CA TYR A 38 3.90 12.69 1.84
C TYR A 38 2.99 12.02 2.88
N ASN A 39 1.75 11.82 2.51
CA ASN A 39 0.72 11.21 3.34
C ASN A 39 -0.02 10.10 2.56
N LYS A 40 -1.12 9.60 3.12
CA LYS A 40 -1.94 8.53 2.54
C LYS A 40 -2.45 8.79 1.11
N LEU A 41 -2.44 10.03 0.64
CA LEU A 41 -2.94 10.36 -0.70
C LEU A 41 -2.08 9.78 -1.82
N CYS A 42 -0.81 9.45 -1.55
CA CYS A 42 0.05 8.76 -2.51
C CYS A 42 -0.50 7.39 -2.93
N ASP A 43 -1.26 6.72 -2.06
CA ASP A 43 -1.86 5.41 -2.35
C ASP A 43 -2.96 5.52 -3.42
N TRP A 44 -3.68 6.64 -3.46
CA TRP A 44 -4.67 6.89 -4.51
C TRP A 44 -4.03 7.13 -5.88
N TRP A 45 -2.86 7.75 -5.93
CA TRP A 45 -2.06 7.81 -7.16
C TRP A 45 -1.71 6.41 -7.65
N SER A 46 -1.15 5.57 -6.78
CA SER A 46 -0.81 4.19 -7.12
C SER A 46 -2.01 3.41 -7.64
N LEU A 47 -3.19 3.61 -7.02
CA LEU A 47 -4.43 3.00 -7.50
C LEU A 47 -4.81 3.47 -8.91
N GLY A 48 -4.62 4.74 -9.22
CA GLY A 48 -4.84 5.28 -10.57
C GLY A 48 -3.91 4.65 -11.62
N VAL A 49 -2.64 4.48 -11.27
CA VAL A 49 -1.65 3.79 -12.12
C VAL A 49 -2.03 2.33 -12.34
N ILE A 50 -2.43 1.62 -11.29
CA ILE A 50 -2.90 0.23 -11.38
C ILE A 50 -4.16 0.14 -12.25
N MET A 51 -5.10 1.08 -12.09
CA MET A 51 -6.31 1.12 -12.92
C MET A 51 -5.97 1.32 -14.40
N TYR A 52 -5.02 2.22 -14.69
CA TYR A 52 -4.52 2.40 -16.06
C TYR A 52 -3.93 1.09 -16.60
N GLU A 53 -3.04 0.46 -15.85
CA GLU A 53 -2.39 -0.80 -16.23
C GLU A 53 -3.40 -1.92 -16.48
N MET A 54 -4.41 -2.06 -15.62
CA MET A 54 -5.47 -3.06 -15.80
C MET A 54 -6.28 -2.86 -17.09
N LEU A 55 -6.45 -1.64 -17.55
CA LEU A 55 -7.27 -1.30 -18.72
C LEU A 55 -6.46 -1.20 -20.01
N ILE A 56 -5.20 -0.83 -19.93
CA ILE A 56 -4.32 -0.57 -21.08
C ILE A 56 -3.33 -1.72 -21.30
N GLY A 57 -2.92 -2.42 -20.23
CA GLY A 57 -1.98 -3.55 -20.29
C GLY A 57 -0.56 -3.24 -19.83
N TYR A 58 -0.22 -1.98 -19.54
CA TYR A 58 1.07 -1.53 -19.01
C TYR A 58 0.92 -0.25 -18.20
N PRO A 59 1.84 0.04 -17.24
CA PRO A 59 1.79 1.28 -16.46
C PRO A 59 2.02 2.53 -17.32
N PRO A 60 1.37 3.68 -17.02
CA PRO A 60 1.41 4.88 -17.87
C PRO A 60 2.80 5.51 -17.98
N PHE A 61 3.67 5.29 -17.00
CA PHE A 61 4.99 5.91 -16.91
C PHE A 61 6.13 4.93 -17.15
N CYS A 62 5.84 3.66 -17.47
CA CYS A 62 6.86 2.63 -17.66
C CYS A 62 7.93 3.05 -18.68
N SER A 63 9.17 2.67 -18.41
CA SER A 63 10.34 3.00 -19.23
C SER A 63 11.42 1.96 -19.03
N GLU A 64 12.43 1.96 -19.89
CA GLU A 64 13.55 1.01 -19.80
C GLU A 64 14.40 1.23 -18.54
N THR A 65 14.42 2.45 -18.00
CA THR A 65 15.22 2.79 -16.82
C THR A 65 14.38 3.46 -15.73
N PRO A 66 14.69 3.23 -14.45
CA PRO A 66 14.01 3.91 -13.34
C PRO A 66 14.13 5.45 -13.40
N GLN A 67 15.21 5.97 -13.97
CA GLN A 67 15.43 7.41 -14.12
C GLN A 67 14.47 8.04 -15.14
N GLU A 68 14.17 7.32 -16.20
CA GLU A 68 13.18 7.78 -17.19
C GLU A 68 11.78 7.70 -16.65
N THR A 69 11.43 6.62 -15.93
CA THR A 69 10.16 6.51 -15.21
C THR A 69 9.99 7.69 -14.24
N TYR A 70 11.02 7.99 -13.44
CA TYR A 70 11.02 9.17 -12.55
C TYR A 70 10.72 10.47 -13.32
N ARG A 71 11.38 10.71 -14.46
CA ARG A 71 11.17 11.91 -15.27
C ARG A 71 9.72 12.00 -15.79
N LYS A 72 9.17 10.87 -16.24
CA LYS A 72 7.78 10.81 -16.70
C LYS A 72 6.80 11.10 -15.58
N VAL A 73 7.00 10.50 -14.40
CA VAL A 73 6.14 10.76 -13.23
C VAL A 73 6.20 12.22 -12.81
N MET A 74 7.38 12.84 -12.80
CA MET A 74 7.52 14.26 -12.45
C MET A 74 6.87 15.19 -13.47
N ASN A 75 6.78 14.76 -14.73
CA ASN A 75 6.11 15.47 -15.82
C ASN A 75 4.76 14.84 -16.20
N TRP A 76 4.06 14.24 -15.24
CA TRP A 76 2.85 13.47 -15.48
C TRP A 76 1.77 14.21 -16.29
N LYS A 77 1.68 15.53 -16.18
CA LYS A 77 0.71 16.35 -16.92
C LYS A 77 0.87 16.22 -18.44
N GLU A 78 2.09 15.95 -18.90
CA GLU A 78 2.41 15.80 -20.32
C GLU A 78 2.58 14.33 -20.73
N THR A 79 2.94 13.48 -19.78
CA THR A 79 3.33 12.08 -20.05
C THR A 79 2.22 11.07 -19.76
N LEU A 80 1.18 11.45 -19.00
CA LEU A 80 -0.02 10.62 -18.82
C LEU A 80 -0.89 10.72 -20.08
N VAL A 81 -0.66 9.82 -21.01
CA VAL A 81 -1.38 9.75 -22.28
C VAL A 81 -2.14 8.44 -22.39
N PHE A 82 -3.27 8.47 -23.12
CA PHE A 82 -4.06 7.27 -23.37
C PHE A 82 -3.87 6.88 -24.84
N PRO A 83 -3.44 5.64 -25.13
CA PRO A 83 -3.22 5.19 -26.50
C PRO A 83 -4.56 5.13 -27.24
N PRO A 84 -4.68 5.75 -28.43
CA PRO A 84 -5.94 5.82 -29.16
C PRO A 84 -6.42 4.45 -29.67
N GLU A 85 -5.50 3.50 -29.80
CA GLU A 85 -5.79 2.14 -30.26
C GLU A 85 -6.44 1.27 -29.17
N VAL A 86 -6.40 1.66 -27.90
CA VAL A 86 -7.00 0.91 -26.79
C VAL A 86 -8.33 1.57 -26.41
N PRO A 87 -9.46 0.93 -26.69
CA PRO A 87 -10.76 1.50 -26.37
C PRO A 87 -11.04 1.42 -24.87
N ILE A 88 -11.03 2.55 -24.20
CA ILE A 88 -11.49 2.69 -22.81
C ILE A 88 -12.59 3.73 -22.72
N SER A 89 -13.49 3.60 -21.74
CA SER A 89 -14.59 4.55 -21.57
C SER A 89 -14.09 5.91 -21.05
N GLU A 90 -14.78 6.97 -21.41
CA GLU A 90 -14.47 8.32 -20.88
C GLU A 90 -14.61 8.39 -19.35
N ARG A 91 -15.54 7.62 -18.76
CA ARG A 91 -15.67 7.50 -17.31
C ARG A 91 -14.44 6.87 -16.65
N ALA A 92 -13.81 5.89 -17.33
CA ALA A 92 -12.57 5.26 -16.85
C ALA A 92 -11.39 6.23 -16.97
N LYS A 93 -11.27 6.96 -18.09
CA LYS A 93 -10.24 8.00 -18.26
C LYS A 93 -10.36 9.09 -17.19
N ASP A 94 -11.57 9.61 -16.97
CA ASP A 94 -11.82 10.62 -15.94
C ASP A 94 -11.42 10.13 -14.57
N MET A 95 -11.75 8.88 -14.21
CA MET A 95 -11.37 8.30 -12.92
C MET A 95 -9.86 8.19 -12.76
N ILE A 96 -9.14 7.73 -13.79
CA ILE A 96 -7.67 7.66 -13.76
C ILE A 96 -7.07 9.05 -13.59
N LEU A 97 -7.55 10.06 -14.33
CA LEU A 97 -7.08 11.44 -14.25
C LEU A 97 -7.34 12.07 -12.86
N ARG A 98 -8.43 11.68 -12.21
CA ARG A 98 -8.72 12.13 -10.83
C ARG A 98 -7.85 11.46 -9.77
N TYR A 99 -7.35 10.27 -10.02
CA TYR A 99 -6.36 9.63 -9.18
C TYR A 99 -4.95 10.16 -9.46
N CYS A 100 -4.57 10.26 -10.74
CA CYS A 100 -3.23 10.69 -11.16
C CYS A 100 -3.18 12.21 -11.36
N THR A 101 -3.31 12.95 -10.26
CA THR A 101 -3.24 14.42 -10.22
C THR A 101 -2.48 14.89 -8.98
N ASP A 102 -2.34 16.21 -8.82
CA ASP A 102 -1.72 16.80 -7.62
C ASP A 102 -2.43 16.31 -6.35
N ALA A 103 -1.67 16.04 -5.28
CA ALA A 103 -2.17 15.36 -4.09
C ALA A 103 -3.41 16.00 -3.47
N GLU A 104 -3.47 17.33 -3.42
CA GLU A 104 -4.59 18.07 -2.84
C GLU A 104 -5.88 17.98 -3.66
N ASN A 105 -5.76 17.74 -4.97
CA ASN A 105 -6.88 17.67 -5.91
C ASN A 105 -7.29 16.22 -6.21
N ARG A 106 -6.59 15.25 -5.66
CA ARG A 106 -6.79 13.83 -5.91
C ARG A 106 -8.10 13.36 -5.30
N VAL A 107 -8.87 12.59 -6.06
CA VAL A 107 -10.09 11.97 -5.56
C VAL A 107 -9.77 11.08 -4.35
N GLY A 108 -10.60 11.12 -3.33
CA GLY A 108 -10.34 10.45 -2.04
C GLY A 108 -9.55 11.31 -1.04
N ALA A 109 -9.15 12.54 -1.41
CA ALA A 109 -8.50 13.45 -0.48
C ALA A 109 -9.43 13.84 0.68
N GLY A 110 -10.69 14.09 0.41
CA GLY A 110 -11.71 14.39 1.42
C GLY A 110 -12.27 13.12 2.06
N SER A 111 -12.75 12.19 1.26
CA SER A 111 -13.34 10.94 1.75
C SER A 111 -13.33 9.83 0.69
N VAL A 112 -13.51 8.58 1.13
CA VAL A 112 -13.69 7.43 0.23
C VAL A 112 -15.02 7.52 -0.54
N GLU A 113 -16.00 8.22 0.00
CA GLU A 113 -17.30 8.38 -0.65
C GLU A 113 -17.21 9.20 -1.94
N GLU A 114 -16.23 10.10 -2.06
CA GLU A 114 -15.94 10.80 -3.33
C GLU A 114 -15.60 9.80 -4.45
N ILE A 115 -14.84 8.75 -4.11
CA ILE A 115 -14.46 7.69 -5.04
C ILE A 115 -15.70 6.86 -5.41
N LYS A 116 -16.44 6.40 -4.41
CA LYS A 116 -17.60 5.54 -4.61
C LYS A 116 -18.72 6.20 -5.41
N SER A 117 -18.88 7.52 -5.27
CA SER A 117 -19.90 8.31 -5.98
C SER A 117 -19.50 8.69 -7.40
N HIS A 118 -18.27 8.39 -7.82
CA HIS A 118 -17.83 8.72 -9.18
C HIS A 118 -18.61 7.92 -10.23
N GLN A 119 -18.89 8.53 -11.37
CA GLN A 119 -19.67 7.95 -12.47
C GLN A 119 -19.13 6.59 -12.97
N PHE A 120 -17.83 6.34 -12.84
CA PHE A 120 -17.25 5.05 -13.18
C PHE A 120 -17.82 3.91 -12.33
N PHE A 121 -18.14 4.20 -11.07
CA PHE A 121 -18.68 3.24 -10.11
C PHE A 121 -20.20 3.30 -9.97
N GLU A 122 -20.90 4.07 -10.78
CA GLU A 122 -22.37 4.20 -10.73
C GLU A 122 -23.13 2.86 -10.71
N PRO A 123 -22.68 1.81 -11.46
CA PRO A 123 -23.36 0.51 -11.42
C PRO A 123 -23.03 -0.36 -10.20
N VAL A 124 -22.16 0.10 -9.29
CA VAL A 124 -21.63 -0.74 -8.22
C VAL A 124 -22.49 -0.65 -6.97
N ASP A 125 -23.03 -1.77 -6.55
CA ASP A 125 -23.63 -1.93 -5.22
C ASP A 125 -22.52 -2.19 -4.20
N TRP A 126 -22.10 -1.14 -3.50
CA TRP A 126 -21.04 -1.19 -2.51
C TRP A 126 -21.41 -1.97 -1.25
N GLU A 127 -22.69 -2.05 -0.92
CA GLU A 127 -23.18 -2.74 0.27
C GLU A 127 -23.04 -4.25 0.11
N HIS A 128 -23.38 -4.78 -1.08
CA HIS A 128 -23.40 -6.21 -1.35
C HIS A 128 -22.28 -6.66 -2.30
N ILE A 129 -21.25 -5.83 -2.53
CA ILE A 129 -20.20 -6.15 -3.52
C ILE A 129 -19.47 -7.47 -3.22
N ARG A 130 -19.35 -7.85 -1.95
CA ARG A 130 -18.71 -9.10 -1.53
C ARG A 130 -19.61 -10.34 -1.64
N GLU A 131 -20.90 -10.14 -1.84
CA GLU A 131 -21.88 -11.22 -2.03
C GLU A 131 -22.01 -11.62 -3.50
N ARG A 132 -21.47 -10.80 -4.40
CA ARG A 132 -21.46 -11.09 -5.83
C ARG A 132 -20.32 -12.07 -6.18
N PRO A 133 -20.53 -12.94 -7.19
CA PRO A 133 -19.45 -13.76 -7.70
C PRO A 133 -18.25 -12.90 -8.10
N ALA A 134 -17.04 -13.34 -7.78
CA ALA A 134 -15.83 -12.70 -8.25
C ALA A 134 -15.74 -12.78 -9.78
N ALA A 135 -15.12 -11.77 -10.40
CA ALA A 135 -14.91 -11.77 -11.86
C ALA A 135 -14.02 -12.95 -12.32
N ILE A 136 -13.10 -13.38 -11.45
CA ILE A 136 -12.24 -14.54 -11.65
C ILE A 136 -12.62 -15.58 -10.59
N SER A 137 -13.11 -16.75 -11.03
CA SER A 137 -13.38 -17.87 -10.14
C SER A 137 -12.07 -18.59 -9.84
N ILE A 138 -11.71 -18.62 -8.56
CA ILE A 138 -10.52 -19.31 -8.10
C ILE A 138 -10.95 -20.54 -7.32
N GLU A 139 -10.50 -21.73 -7.75
CA GLU A 139 -10.69 -22.96 -7.00
C GLU A 139 -9.59 -23.08 -5.94
N ILE A 140 -10.00 -23.22 -4.69
CA ILE A 140 -9.12 -23.46 -3.54
C ILE A 140 -9.50 -24.84 -2.97
N LYS A 141 -8.54 -25.76 -2.94
CA LYS A 141 -8.75 -27.16 -2.52
C LYS A 141 -8.66 -27.33 -1.00
N SER A 142 -7.81 -26.53 -0.34
CA SER A 142 -7.59 -26.56 1.10
C SER A 142 -7.15 -25.18 1.61
N ILE A 143 -7.08 -24.98 2.92
CA ILE A 143 -6.67 -23.71 3.54
C ILE A 143 -5.20 -23.35 3.26
N ASP A 144 -4.40 -24.35 2.94
CA ASP A 144 -2.97 -24.26 2.66
C ASP A 144 -2.64 -24.49 1.16
N ASP A 145 -3.67 -24.44 0.30
CA ASP A 145 -3.50 -24.61 -1.14
C ASP A 145 -2.73 -23.43 -1.75
N THR A 146 -1.55 -23.72 -2.29
CA THR A 146 -0.67 -22.77 -2.98
C THR A 146 -0.65 -22.97 -4.49
N SER A 147 -1.55 -23.77 -5.06
CA SER A 147 -1.56 -24.12 -6.50
C SER A 147 -1.75 -22.93 -7.45
N ASN A 148 -2.24 -21.78 -6.93
CA ASN A 148 -2.41 -20.55 -7.69
C ASN A 148 -1.19 -19.61 -7.60
N PHE A 149 -0.10 -20.05 -6.98
CA PHE A 149 1.17 -19.31 -6.88
C PHE A 149 2.25 -20.02 -7.67
N ASP A 150 3.19 -19.24 -8.21
CA ASP A 150 4.37 -19.81 -8.86
C ASP A 150 5.23 -20.57 -7.84
N GLU A 151 5.83 -21.67 -8.29
CA GLU A 151 6.83 -22.37 -7.49
C GLU A 151 8.13 -21.57 -7.49
N PHE A 152 8.56 -21.16 -6.32
CA PHE A 152 9.88 -20.56 -6.12
C PHE A 152 10.85 -21.63 -5.62
N PRO A 153 12.07 -21.73 -6.17
CA PRO A 153 13.08 -22.60 -5.59
C PRO A 153 13.30 -22.18 -4.12
N GLU A 154 13.34 -23.16 -3.23
CA GLU A 154 13.71 -22.90 -1.84
C GLU A 154 15.03 -22.14 -1.85
N SER A 155 14.99 -20.86 -1.51
CA SER A 155 16.21 -20.10 -1.39
C SER A 155 16.95 -20.60 -0.15
N ASP A 156 18.25 -20.87 -0.27
CA ASP A 156 19.16 -21.25 0.82
C ASP A 156 19.22 -20.24 1.98
N ILE A 157 18.40 -19.18 1.89
CA ILE A 157 18.22 -18.12 2.90
C ILE A 157 17.65 -18.66 4.23
N LEU A 158 17.05 -19.85 4.23
CA LEU A 158 16.55 -20.49 5.44
C LEU A 158 17.55 -21.47 6.07
N GLN A 159 18.78 -21.58 5.56
CA GLN A 159 19.82 -22.17 6.38
C GLN A 159 20.01 -21.25 7.60
N PRO A 160 19.73 -21.72 8.80
CA PRO A 160 20.08 -20.96 9.99
C PRO A 160 21.59 -20.70 9.85
N ALA A 161 21.98 -19.43 9.77
CA ALA A 161 23.39 -19.06 9.86
C ALA A 161 23.95 -19.90 11.01
N ASN A 162 24.94 -20.75 10.70
CA ASN A 162 25.52 -21.69 11.65
C ASN A 162 25.65 -20.98 12.98
N ALA A 163 24.80 -21.35 13.93
CA ALA A 163 24.75 -20.75 15.23
C ALA A 163 25.98 -21.19 16.02
N THR A 164 27.12 -20.63 15.64
CA THR A 164 28.27 -20.55 16.50
C THR A 164 28.09 -19.30 17.33
N GLU A 165 27.55 -19.56 18.52
CA GLU A 165 27.44 -18.67 19.67
C GLU A 165 26.23 -17.72 19.79
N PRO A 166 25.73 -17.58 21.03
CA PRO A 166 24.44 -16.97 21.32
C PRO A 166 24.54 -15.47 21.47
N ASP A 167 24.75 -14.75 20.37
CA ASP A 167 24.55 -13.31 20.31
C ASP A 167 23.07 -12.96 20.02
N PHE A 168 22.20 -13.91 20.29
CA PHE A 168 20.76 -13.81 20.14
C PHE A 168 20.12 -12.80 21.11
N LYS A 169 20.86 -12.38 22.14
CA LYS A 169 20.32 -11.48 23.18
C LYS A 169 20.39 -10.00 22.81
N SER A 170 21.14 -9.59 21.80
CA SER A 170 21.40 -8.17 21.58
C SER A 170 20.48 -7.48 20.57
N LYS A 171 19.74 -8.20 19.74
CA LYS A 171 18.91 -7.59 18.68
C LYS A 171 17.41 -7.82 18.79
N ASP A 172 16.97 -8.82 19.55
CA ASP A 172 15.53 -9.11 19.73
C ASP A 172 14.79 -8.03 20.52
N TRP A 173 15.49 -7.21 21.31
CA TRP A 173 14.88 -6.10 22.02
C TRP A 173 14.25 -5.05 21.05
N VAL A 174 14.72 -4.96 19.81
CA VAL A 174 14.17 -4.05 18.78
C VAL A 174 12.73 -4.44 18.44
N PHE A 175 12.37 -5.72 18.58
CA PHE A 175 11.04 -6.25 18.29
C PHE A 175 10.20 -6.51 19.55
N LEU A 176 10.74 -6.25 20.74
CA LEU A 176 10.14 -6.60 22.04
C LEU A 176 8.77 -5.94 22.28
N ASN A 177 8.42 -4.89 21.56
CA ASN A 177 7.11 -4.23 21.56
C ASN A 177 6.51 -4.10 20.16
N TYR A 178 7.03 -4.85 19.19
CA TYR A 178 6.47 -4.91 17.85
C TYR A 178 5.29 -5.89 17.86
N THR A 179 4.21 -5.45 18.49
CA THR A 179 2.94 -6.18 18.48
C THR A 179 2.12 -5.66 17.33
N TYR A 180 1.86 -6.51 16.35
CA TYR A 180 0.80 -6.29 15.38
C TYR A 180 -0.53 -6.30 16.13
N LYS A 181 -1.05 -5.12 16.43
CA LYS A 181 -2.33 -4.96 17.15
C LYS A 181 -3.52 -5.14 16.21
N ARG A 182 -3.70 -6.33 15.66
CA ARG A 182 -4.92 -6.63 14.91
C ARG A 182 -6.14 -6.79 15.84
N PHE A 183 -5.91 -7.01 17.14
CA PHE A 183 -6.94 -7.23 18.14
C PHE A 183 -6.77 -6.27 19.32
N GLU A 184 -7.19 -5.01 19.16
CA GLU A 184 -7.26 -4.08 20.29
C GLU A 184 -8.13 -4.62 21.44
N GLY A 185 -9.15 -5.45 21.13
CA GLY A 185 -9.99 -6.10 22.14
C GLY A 185 -9.27 -7.05 23.09
N LEU A 186 -8.15 -7.65 22.72
CA LEU A 186 -7.37 -8.53 23.59
C LEU A 186 -6.45 -7.74 24.54
N THR A 187 -6.00 -6.55 24.15
CA THR A 187 -5.19 -5.68 25.00
C THR A 187 -6.04 -4.88 26.00
N GLN A 188 -7.28 -4.56 25.68
CA GLN A 188 -8.20 -3.89 26.62
C GLN A 188 -8.72 -4.79 27.75
N ARG A 189 -8.73 -6.10 27.57
CA ARG A 189 -9.23 -7.05 28.58
C ARG A 189 -8.18 -7.59 29.55
N GLY A 190 -6.93 -7.15 29.47
CA GLY A 190 -5.89 -7.43 30.47
C GLY A 190 -5.55 -8.92 30.72
N THR A 191 -6.03 -9.83 29.90
CA THR A 191 -5.76 -11.27 30.05
C THR A 191 -4.77 -11.72 28.98
N ILE A 192 -3.50 -11.77 29.37
CA ILE A 192 -2.49 -12.50 28.60
C ILE A 192 -2.90 -13.99 28.65
N PRO A 193 -3.12 -14.65 27.51
CA PRO A 193 -3.41 -16.08 27.48
C PRO A 193 -2.35 -16.85 28.26
N THR A 194 -2.76 -17.87 28.99
CA THR A 194 -1.92 -18.60 29.95
C THR A 194 -0.67 -19.23 29.33
N TYR A 195 -0.72 -19.52 28.02
CA TYR A 195 0.42 -20.06 27.25
C TYR A 195 1.48 -19.01 26.87
N MET A 196 1.19 -17.71 27.04
CA MET A 196 2.13 -16.61 26.81
C MET A 196 2.75 -16.05 28.11
N LYS A 197 2.42 -16.61 29.27
CA LYS A 197 3.08 -16.21 30.51
C LYS A 197 4.45 -16.87 30.58
N PRO A 198 5.55 -16.10 30.79
CA PRO A 198 6.85 -16.70 31.03
C PRO A 198 6.73 -17.59 32.26
N GLY A 199 7.14 -18.86 32.13
CA GLY A 199 7.19 -19.79 33.23
C GLY A 199 8.01 -19.19 34.37
N LYS A 200 7.46 -19.23 35.59
CA LYS A 200 8.24 -18.92 36.78
C LYS A 200 9.35 -19.98 36.90
N ALA A 201 10.60 -19.52 36.83
CA ALA A 201 11.76 -20.30 37.25
C ALA A 201 11.73 -20.49 38.77
#